data_893379e86cb0d97051e36080f2f4e178
#
_entry.id   893379e86cb0d97051e36080f2f4e178
#
_cell.length_a   1.000
_cell.length_b   1.000
_cell.length_c   1.000
_cell.angle_alpha   90.00
_cell.angle_beta   90.00
_cell.angle_gamma   90.00
#
_symmetry.space_group_name_H-M   'P 1'
#
loop_
_entity.id
_entity.type
_entity.pdbx_description
1 polymer ?
#
loop_
_entity_poly.entity_id
_entity_poly.type
_entity_poly.pdbx_seq_one_letter_code
_entity_poly.pdbx_strand_id
1 'polypeptide(L)'
;MFXPNHNNRLDEMKKENKKYRFLLIPPFRLPTDTNWGYQTLHKDGSLPKTDRLMNGEMIAPFLEDVDWDLHPGELASYGDWPVETREEFTYAANARLGNIREACXSGKYNGIILLGGGEPGFLEAREICRKFNIVCTANAHSQMYLATTLGNKFSVIDISGVHNVYYRDLIHQHQLQNRCASIRNIGMHLPRPGSEDGPQLREERNKALAGKKSLAVDNAIEQAELALLDDGAEVITLGCSGVFWLRPFIEDGLASRGWEVPVLEGYSASITLAKLMLDLGINASGLTYMSDLPQRLPNRILI
;
A
#
# COMPACT_ATOMS: atom_id res chain seq x y z
N MET A 1 -7.93 -50.09 -7.47
CA MET A 1 -8.58 -48.75 -7.48
C MET A 1 -8.28 -48.04 -6.16
N PHE A 2 -7.29 -47.12 -6.18
CA PHE A 2 -6.84 -46.48 -4.95
C PHE A 2 -7.66 -45.22 -4.68
N UNK A 3 -8.26 -44.91 -3.60
CA UNK A 3 -8.90 -43.97 -3.26
C UNK A 3 -8.16 -42.91 -3.08
N PRO A 4 -8.57 -41.99 -3.27
CA PRO A 4 -7.81 -40.79 -3.03
C PRO A 4 -7.47 -40.61 -1.55
N ASN A 5 -6.25 -40.20 -1.38
CA ASN A 5 -5.60 -40.10 -0.07
C ASN A 5 -6.43 -39.20 0.86
N HIS A 6 -6.81 -39.74 2.02
CA HIS A 6 -7.61 -39.03 3.03
C HIS A 6 -6.94 -37.71 3.49
N ASN A 7 -5.63 -37.65 3.44
CA ASN A 7 -4.85 -36.47 3.84
C ASN A 7 -5.05 -35.31 2.86
N ASN A 8 -5.15 -35.57 1.56
CA ASN A 8 -5.38 -34.51 0.57
C ASN A 8 -6.75 -33.83 0.75
N ARG A 9 -7.78 -34.61 1.14
CA ARG A 9 -9.11 -34.05 1.39
C ARG A 9 -9.17 -33.18 2.64
N LEU A 10 -8.41 -33.57 3.67
CA LEU A 10 -8.33 -32.78 4.91
C LEU A 10 -7.56 -31.48 4.69
N ASP A 11 -6.53 -31.52 3.84
CA ASP A 11 -5.76 -30.33 3.49
C ASP A 11 -6.53 -29.40 2.57
N GLU A 12 -7.34 -29.96 1.65
CA GLU A 12 -8.24 -29.18 0.81
C GLU A 12 -9.38 -28.58 1.64
N MET A 13 -9.95 -29.32 2.59
CA MET A 13 -10.96 -28.82 3.50
C MET A 13 -10.43 -27.73 4.44
N LYS A 14 -9.14 -27.83 4.83
CA LYS A 14 -8.48 -26.80 5.64
C LYS A 14 -8.24 -25.53 4.83
N LYS A 15 -8.00 -25.66 3.52
CA LYS A 15 -7.85 -24.50 2.63
C LYS A 15 -9.16 -23.73 2.43
N GLU A 16 -10.30 -24.42 2.47
CA GLU A 16 -11.60 -23.79 2.24
C GLU A 16 -12.10 -22.90 3.40
N ASN A 17 -11.42 -22.92 4.54
CA ASN A 17 -11.97 -22.35 5.77
C ASN A 17 -11.10 -21.30 6.47
N LYS A 18 -10.14 -20.68 5.77
CA LYS A 18 -9.40 -19.58 6.39
C LYS A 18 -10.32 -18.37 6.54
N LYS A 19 -10.26 -17.75 7.72
CA LYS A 19 -11.07 -16.57 8.07
C LYS A 19 -10.82 -15.39 7.13
N TYR A 20 -9.57 -15.22 6.69
CA TYR A 20 -9.15 -14.12 5.82
C TYR A 20 -8.80 -14.68 4.45
N ARG A 21 -9.47 -14.20 3.42
CA ARG A 21 -9.24 -14.57 2.02
C ARG A 21 -9.06 -13.30 1.22
N PHE A 22 -7.80 -12.93 0.97
CA PHE A 22 -7.46 -11.61 0.43
C PHE A 22 -6.90 -11.69 -0.98
N LEU A 23 -7.27 -10.70 -1.79
CA LEU A 23 -6.58 -10.41 -3.04
C LEU A 23 -5.77 -9.13 -2.86
N LEU A 24 -4.48 -9.21 -3.10
CA LEU A 24 -3.56 -8.06 -3.09
C LEU A 24 -3.35 -7.61 -4.53
N ILE A 25 -3.60 -6.33 -4.83
CA ILE A 25 -3.55 -5.80 -6.20
C ILE A 25 -2.59 -4.61 -6.25
N PRO A 26 -1.50 -4.68 -7.04
CA PRO A 26 -0.64 -3.52 -7.25
C PRO A 26 -1.35 -2.45 -8.10
N PRO A 27 -0.86 -1.21 -8.08
CA PRO A 27 -1.51 -0.14 -8.84
C PRO A 27 -1.33 -0.27 -10.36
N PHE A 28 -0.26 -0.94 -10.80
CA PHE A 28 0.06 -1.12 -12.21
C PHE A 28 1.09 -2.23 -12.37
N ARG A 29 1.27 -2.65 -13.60
CA ARG A 29 2.32 -3.58 -14.03
C ARG A 29 3.04 -2.95 -15.22
N LEU A 30 4.36 -3.07 -15.25
CA LEU A 30 5.15 -2.56 -16.37
C LEU A 30 5.55 -3.70 -17.32
N PRO A 31 5.82 -3.40 -18.59
CA PRO A 31 6.34 -4.42 -19.50
C PRO A 31 7.65 -5.03 -18.98
N THR A 32 7.86 -6.29 -19.30
CA THR A 32 9.07 -7.00 -18.84
C THR A 32 10.35 -6.46 -19.48
N ASP A 33 10.23 -5.83 -20.65
CA ASP A 33 11.38 -5.33 -21.40
C ASP A 33 11.65 -3.83 -21.19
N THR A 34 10.95 -3.20 -20.24
CA THR A 34 11.18 -1.78 -19.97
C THR A 34 12.56 -1.53 -19.36
N ASN A 35 13.14 -0.39 -19.71
CA ASN A 35 14.36 0.12 -19.08
C ASN A 35 14.08 0.80 -17.74
N TRP A 36 12.83 1.05 -17.41
CA TRP A 36 12.42 1.86 -16.25
C TRP A 36 11.83 1.01 -15.11
N GLY A 37 12.18 -0.26 -15.07
CA GLY A 37 11.54 -1.18 -14.13
C GLY A 37 11.88 -0.91 -12.67
N TYR A 38 10.89 -0.44 -11.92
CA TYR A 38 10.89 -0.42 -10.45
C TYR A 38 9.45 -0.71 -10.05
N GLN A 39 9.14 -1.98 -9.97
CA GLN A 39 7.76 -2.46 -9.86
C GLN A 39 7.48 -3.00 -8.46
N THR A 40 6.22 -2.95 -8.09
CA THR A 40 5.74 -3.60 -6.87
C THR A 40 5.92 -5.11 -6.95
N LEU A 41 5.82 -5.68 -8.16
CA LEU A 41 5.94 -7.12 -8.38
C LEU A 41 7.22 -7.47 -9.11
N HIS A 42 7.84 -8.58 -8.71
CA HIS A 42 8.97 -9.15 -9.45
C HIS A 42 8.48 -9.69 -10.80
N LYS A 43 9.33 -9.59 -11.81
CA LYS A 43 9.00 -10.00 -13.18
C LYS A 43 8.79 -11.51 -13.31
N ASP A 44 9.52 -12.30 -12.52
CA ASP A 44 9.47 -13.76 -12.60
C ASP A 44 8.26 -14.31 -11.85
N GLY A 45 7.22 -14.66 -12.58
CA GLY A 45 5.98 -15.20 -12.02
C GLY A 45 6.11 -16.62 -11.48
N SER A 46 7.24 -17.30 -11.70
CA SER A 46 7.47 -18.63 -11.13
C SER A 46 7.90 -18.59 -9.67
N LEU A 47 8.32 -17.42 -9.17
CA LEU A 47 8.74 -17.29 -7.77
C LEU A 47 7.53 -17.41 -6.83
N PRO A 48 7.75 -17.85 -5.59
CA PRO A 48 6.69 -17.80 -4.58
C PRO A 48 6.10 -16.40 -4.45
N LYS A 49 4.83 -16.30 -4.05
CA LYS A 49 4.11 -15.02 -4.01
C LYS A 49 4.83 -13.96 -3.18
N THR A 50 5.34 -14.33 -2.00
CA THR A 50 6.05 -13.39 -1.14
C THR A 50 7.36 -12.89 -1.78
N ASP A 51 8.00 -13.72 -2.60
CA ASP A 51 9.25 -13.34 -3.24
C ASP A 51 9.01 -12.47 -4.48
N ARG A 52 7.80 -12.52 -5.04
CA ARG A 52 7.43 -11.67 -6.18
C ARG A 52 7.06 -10.26 -5.76
N LEU A 53 6.50 -10.12 -4.56
CA LEU A 53 6.08 -8.82 -4.06
C LEU A 53 7.28 -8.09 -3.46
N MET A 54 7.52 -6.85 -3.90
CA MET A 54 8.57 -6.03 -3.32
C MET A 54 8.32 -5.86 -1.82
N ASN A 55 9.33 -6.16 -1.02
CA ASN A 55 9.24 -6.16 0.44
C ASN A 55 8.31 -7.24 1.00
N GLY A 56 8.08 -8.31 0.23
CA GLY A 56 7.20 -9.40 0.67
C GLY A 56 7.67 -10.09 1.93
N GLU A 57 8.97 -10.16 2.14
CA GLU A 57 9.55 -10.75 3.35
C GLU A 57 9.16 -9.97 4.61
N MET A 58 8.92 -8.68 4.48
CA MET A 58 8.51 -7.83 5.61
C MET A 58 7.07 -8.12 6.04
N ILE A 59 6.20 -8.46 5.09
CA ILE A 59 4.79 -8.64 5.38
C ILE A 59 4.37 -10.11 5.47
N ALA A 60 5.29 -11.03 5.21
CA ALA A 60 4.99 -12.46 5.31
C ALA A 60 4.37 -12.86 6.65
N PRO A 61 4.86 -12.36 7.81
CA PRO A 61 4.22 -12.70 9.09
C PRO A 61 2.76 -12.27 9.19
N PHE A 62 2.37 -11.20 8.51
CA PHE A 62 0.98 -10.71 8.54
C PHE A 62 0.06 -11.51 7.63
N LEU A 63 0.62 -12.36 6.77
CA LEU A 63 -0.12 -13.17 5.81
C LEU A 63 -0.18 -14.66 6.19
N GLU A 64 0.43 -15.07 7.29
CA GLU A 64 0.49 -16.48 7.71
C GLU A 64 -0.90 -17.10 7.89
N ASP A 65 -1.84 -16.32 8.43
CA ASP A 65 -3.21 -16.77 8.68
C ASP A 65 -4.18 -16.35 7.56
N VAL A 66 -3.65 -15.91 6.42
CA VAL A 66 -4.44 -15.41 5.29
C VAL A 66 -4.31 -16.39 4.12
N ASP A 67 -5.43 -16.71 3.50
CA ASP A 67 -5.44 -17.32 2.17
C ASP A 67 -5.44 -16.15 1.18
N TRP A 68 -4.36 -15.98 0.41
CA TRP A 68 -4.21 -14.78 -0.41
C TRP A 68 -3.66 -15.07 -1.79
N ASP A 69 -4.08 -14.22 -2.71
CA ASP A 69 -3.55 -14.20 -4.07
C ASP A 69 -2.93 -12.84 -4.35
N LEU A 70 -1.96 -12.84 -5.25
CA LEU A 70 -1.31 -11.63 -5.74
C LEU A 70 -1.72 -11.42 -7.19
N HIS A 71 -2.53 -10.38 -7.44
CA HIS A 71 -2.95 -10.02 -8.80
C HIS A 71 -1.76 -9.38 -9.53
N PRO A 72 -1.54 -9.70 -10.81
CA PRO A 72 -0.41 -9.10 -11.53
C PRO A 72 -0.56 -7.60 -11.80
N GLY A 73 -1.77 -7.05 -11.69
CA GLY A 73 -2.02 -5.65 -12.05
C GLY A 73 -2.26 -5.47 -13.53
N GLU A 74 -2.90 -4.38 -13.89
CA GLU A 74 -3.07 -4.02 -15.30
C GLU A 74 -1.79 -3.42 -15.84
N LEU A 75 -1.52 -3.69 -17.12
CA LEU A 75 -0.39 -3.08 -17.81
C LEU A 75 -0.61 -1.57 -17.88
N ALA A 76 0.41 -0.82 -17.48
CA ALA A 76 0.32 0.64 -17.47
C ALA A 76 0.05 1.15 -18.90
N SER A 77 -0.95 2.01 -19.03
CA SER A 77 -1.38 2.55 -20.32
C SER A 77 -0.78 3.93 -20.61
N TYR A 78 -0.11 4.52 -19.63
CA TYR A 78 0.47 5.86 -19.76
C TYR A 78 1.94 5.82 -20.20
N GLY A 79 2.59 4.69 -20.08
CA GLY A 79 4.01 4.52 -20.41
C GLY A 79 4.59 3.27 -19.77
N ASP A 80 5.89 3.05 -19.94
CA ASP A 80 6.57 1.87 -19.39
C ASP A 80 7.43 2.22 -18.16
N TRP A 81 6.97 3.18 -17.36
CA TRP A 81 7.66 3.65 -16.16
C TRP A 81 6.71 3.73 -14.97
N PRO A 82 7.25 3.78 -13.74
CA PRO A 82 6.41 3.87 -12.53
C PRO A 82 5.58 5.15 -12.48
N VAL A 83 4.39 5.05 -11.91
CA VAL A 83 3.44 6.16 -11.82
C VAL A 83 3.97 7.28 -10.92
N GLU A 84 3.78 8.53 -11.35
CA GLU A 84 4.26 9.69 -10.61
C GLU A 84 3.35 10.91 -10.72
N THR A 85 2.71 11.14 -11.86
CA THR A 85 1.89 12.33 -12.08
C THR A 85 0.41 12.07 -11.79
N ARG A 86 -0.36 13.13 -11.60
CA ARG A 86 -1.82 13.02 -11.41
C ARG A 86 -2.49 12.32 -12.59
N GLU A 87 -2.06 12.62 -13.81
CA GLU A 87 -2.58 11.96 -15.00
C GLU A 87 -2.35 10.46 -14.93
N GLU A 88 -1.11 10.06 -14.62
CA GLU A 88 -0.74 8.66 -14.52
C GLU A 88 -1.52 7.95 -13.41
N PHE A 89 -1.70 8.60 -12.27
CA PHE A 89 -2.51 8.05 -11.18
C PHE A 89 -3.96 7.84 -11.61
N THR A 90 -4.51 8.74 -12.42
CA THR A 90 -5.87 8.60 -12.94
C THR A 90 -5.99 7.38 -13.86
N TYR A 91 -5.02 7.19 -14.76
CA TYR A 91 -4.98 5.99 -15.62
C TYR A 91 -4.90 4.72 -14.77
N ALA A 92 -4.01 4.71 -13.77
CA ALA A 92 -3.85 3.55 -12.91
C ALA A 92 -5.13 3.25 -12.11
N ALA A 93 -5.78 4.29 -11.61
CA ALA A 93 -7.04 4.14 -10.87
C ALA A 93 -8.10 3.49 -11.76
N ASN A 94 -8.32 4.04 -12.95
CA ASN A 94 -9.34 3.52 -13.86
C ASN A 94 -9.06 2.05 -14.24
N ALA A 95 -7.79 1.74 -14.52
CA ALA A 95 -7.40 0.43 -15.02
C ALA A 95 -7.66 -0.68 -13.99
N ARG A 96 -7.48 -0.40 -12.69
CA ARG A 96 -7.63 -1.47 -11.69
C ARG A 96 -9.07 -1.74 -11.28
N LEU A 97 -10.03 -0.85 -11.60
CA LEU A 97 -11.42 -1.03 -11.16
C LEU A 97 -12.09 -2.25 -11.79
N GLY A 98 -11.78 -2.53 -13.06
CA GLY A 98 -12.28 -3.73 -13.73
C GLY A 98 -11.84 -5.01 -13.03
N ASN A 99 -10.57 -5.07 -12.66
CA ASN A 99 -10.01 -6.23 -11.97
C ASN A 99 -10.65 -6.43 -10.60
N ILE A 100 -10.92 -5.32 -9.90
CA ILE A 100 -11.56 -5.37 -8.59
C ILE A 100 -12.99 -5.91 -8.74
N ARG A 101 -13.72 -5.43 -9.72
CA ARG A 101 -15.09 -5.91 -9.96
C ARG A 101 -15.10 -7.41 -10.30
N GLU A 102 -14.17 -7.85 -11.14
CA GLU A 102 -14.02 -9.25 -11.49
C GLU A 102 -13.69 -10.10 -10.25
N ALA A 103 -12.79 -9.63 -9.40
CA ALA A 103 -12.44 -10.31 -8.16
C ALA A 103 -13.66 -10.43 -7.23
N CYS A 104 -14.41 -9.38 -7.12
CA CYS A 104 -15.66 -9.41 -6.33
C CYS A 104 -16.67 -10.41 -6.86
N UNK A 105 -16.75 -10.46 -8.02
CA UNK A 105 -17.57 -11.26 -8.61
C UNK A 105 -17.26 -12.63 -8.48
N SER A 106 -16.03 -12.94 -8.27
CA SER A 106 -15.56 -14.33 -8.20
C SER A 106 -16.05 -15.09 -6.96
N GLY A 107 -16.38 -14.39 -5.91
CA GLY A 107 -16.76 -15.00 -4.63
C GLY A 107 -15.60 -15.60 -3.84
N LYS A 108 -14.36 -15.45 -4.30
CA LYS A 108 -13.19 -16.05 -3.66
C LYS A 108 -12.71 -15.28 -2.43
N TYR A 109 -12.93 -13.97 -2.40
CA TYR A 109 -12.26 -13.08 -1.43
C TYR A 109 -13.26 -12.40 -0.51
N ASN A 110 -12.84 -12.18 0.73
CA ASN A 110 -13.58 -11.31 1.66
C ASN A 110 -12.82 -10.02 1.97
N GLY A 111 -11.64 -9.86 1.38
CA GLY A 111 -10.88 -8.61 1.46
C GLY A 111 -10.08 -8.35 0.21
N ILE A 112 -10.02 -7.09 -0.21
CA ILE A 112 -9.17 -6.63 -1.31
C ILE A 112 -8.25 -5.57 -0.76
N ILE A 113 -6.94 -5.78 -0.93
CA ILE A 113 -5.90 -4.89 -0.42
C ILE A 113 -5.28 -4.19 -1.62
N LEU A 114 -5.42 -2.86 -1.68
CA LEU A 114 -4.84 -2.09 -2.77
C LEU A 114 -3.42 -1.71 -2.41
N LEU A 115 -2.47 -2.29 -3.13
CA LEU A 115 -1.05 -1.97 -2.97
C LEU A 115 -0.73 -0.68 -3.72
N GLY A 116 0.33 0.00 -3.30
CA GLY A 116 0.75 1.27 -3.86
C GLY A 116 0.44 2.41 -2.91
N GLY A 117 1.48 3.16 -2.52
CA GLY A 117 1.36 4.18 -1.50
C GLY A 117 0.39 5.30 -1.84
N GLY A 118 0.25 5.63 -3.14
CA GLY A 118 -0.68 6.66 -3.60
C GLY A 118 -2.13 6.20 -3.73
N GLU A 119 -2.38 4.93 -3.56
CA GLU A 119 -3.70 4.27 -3.53
C GLU A 119 -4.69 4.71 -4.63
N PRO A 120 -4.26 4.70 -5.92
CA PRO A 120 -5.18 5.13 -6.98
C PRO A 120 -6.43 4.26 -7.02
N GLY A 121 -7.60 4.89 -7.11
CA GLY A 121 -8.90 4.21 -7.22
C GLY A 121 -9.46 3.65 -5.92
N PHE A 122 -8.91 4.03 -4.77
CA PHE A 122 -9.32 3.45 -3.49
C PHE A 122 -10.79 3.72 -3.15
N LEU A 123 -11.24 4.96 -3.28
CA LEU A 123 -12.62 5.29 -2.92
C LEU A 123 -13.61 4.54 -3.80
N GLU A 124 -13.32 4.49 -5.10
CA GLU A 124 -14.16 3.78 -6.09
C GLU A 124 -14.12 2.27 -5.86
N ALA A 125 -12.94 1.73 -5.53
CA ALA A 125 -12.80 0.31 -5.19
C ALA A 125 -13.63 -0.05 -3.95
N ARG A 126 -13.63 0.84 -2.97
CA ARG A 126 -14.40 0.64 -1.74
C ARG A 126 -15.90 0.59 -2.02
N GLU A 127 -16.39 1.43 -2.93
CA GLU A 127 -17.78 1.36 -3.37
C GLU A 127 -18.10 0.01 -4.00
N ILE A 128 -17.24 -0.45 -4.93
CA ILE A 128 -17.45 -1.74 -5.62
C ILE A 128 -17.46 -2.88 -4.60
N CYS A 129 -16.46 -2.93 -3.74
CA CYS A 129 -16.28 -4.03 -2.79
C CYS A 129 -17.43 -4.10 -1.78
N ARG A 130 -17.89 -2.95 -1.31
CA ARG A 130 -18.97 -2.89 -0.32
C ARG A 130 -20.25 -3.56 -0.82
N LYS A 131 -20.57 -3.43 -2.10
CA LYS A 131 -21.73 -4.07 -2.71
C LYS A 131 -21.73 -5.60 -2.51
N PHE A 132 -20.54 -6.19 -2.48
CA PHE A 132 -20.35 -7.64 -2.32
C PHE A 132 -20.01 -8.02 -0.87
N ASN A 133 -20.12 -7.08 0.05
CA ASN A 133 -19.73 -7.27 1.45
C ASN A 133 -18.27 -7.69 1.61
N ILE A 134 -17.41 -7.13 0.78
CA ILE A 134 -15.96 -7.37 0.81
C ILE A 134 -15.31 -6.12 1.40
N VAL A 135 -14.40 -6.27 2.36
CA VAL A 135 -13.66 -5.14 2.90
C VAL A 135 -12.59 -4.72 1.90
N CYS A 136 -12.32 -3.43 1.81
CA CYS A 136 -11.30 -2.90 0.91
C CYS A 136 -10.46 -1.90 1.67
N THR A 137 -9.13 -2.13 1.70
CA THR A 137 -8.19 -1.24 2.37
C THR A 137 -7.08 -0.83 1.41
N ALA A 138 -6.39 0.25 1.77
CA ALA A 138 -5.33 0.81 0.92
C ALA A 138 -4.25 1.41 1.81
N ASN A 139 -3.08 1.62 1.23
CA ASN A 139 -1.86 1.83 2.01
C ASN A 139 -1.80 3.19 2.72
N ALA A 140 -2.10 4.29 2.03
CA ALA A 140 -2.02 5.61 2.65
C ALA A 140 -3.08 5.76 3.73
N HIS A 141 -4.32 5.45 3.39
CA HIS A 141 -5.47 5.52 4.31
C HIS A 141 -5.19 4.73 5.58
N SER A 142 -4.75 3.48 5.44
CA SER A 142 -4.57 2.59 6.59
C SER A 142 -3.49 3.10 7.54
N GLN A 143 -2.30 3.45 7.02
CA GLN A 143 -1.24 3.89 7.91
C GLN A 143 -1.51 5.28 8.50
N MET A 144 -2.13 6.18 7.76
CA MET A 144 -2.46 7.52 8.28
C MET A 144 -3.47 7.45 9.42
N TYR A 145 -4.55 6.67 9.25
CA TYR A 145 -5.54 6.52 10.32
C TYR A 145 -4.99 5.74 11.51
N LEU A 146 -4.18 4.72 11.27
CA LEU A 146 -3.52 4.03 12.37
C LEU A 146 -2.60 5.00 13.13
N ALA A 147 -1.86 5.84 12.41
CA ALA A 147 -0.97 6.83 13.03
C ALA A 147 -1.73 7.74 14.00
N THR A 148 -2.96 8.11 13.65
CA THR A 148 -3.77 9.00 14.51
C THR A 148 -4.20 8.33 15.82
N THR A 149 -4.10 7.02 15.92
CA THR A 149 -4.36 6.30 17.19
C THR A 149 -3.11 6.24 18.06
N LEU A 150 -1.94 6.56 17.51
CA LEU A 150 -0.65 6.39 18.20
C LEU A 150 -0.03 7.71 18.65
N GLY A 151 -0.43 8.82 18.03
CA GLY A 151 0.08 10.13 18.36
C GLY A 151 -0.83 11.21 17.80
N ASN A 152 -0.52 12.45 18.14
CA ASN A 152 -1.35 13.58 17.70
C ASN A 152 -1.08 13.95 16.24
N LYS A 153 0.19 13.85 15.81
CA LYS A 153 0.59 14.25 14.46
C LYS A 153 1.51 13.19 13.86
N PHE A 154 1.30 12.91 12.58
CA PHE A 154 2.23 12.08 11.81
C PHE A 154 2.87 12.90 10.70
N SER A 155 4.03 12.46 10.21
CA SER A 155 4.60 12.97 8.98
C SER A 155 4.81 11.85 7.98
N VAL A 156 4.76 12.21 6.71
CA VAL A 156 4.98 11.29 5.59
C VAL A 156 6.42 11.47 5.09
N ILE A 157 7.17 10.38 5.03
CA ILE A 157 8.49 10.36 4.40
C ILE A 157 8.32 9.74 3.02
N ASP A 158 8.63 10.49 1.97
CA ASP A 158 8.39 10.07 0.59
C ASP A 158 9.66 10.21 -0.26
N ILE A 159 9.56 9.83 -1.52
CA ILE A 159 10.68 9.73 -2.44
C ILE A 159 11.19 11.11 -2.83
N SER A 160 10.30 11.97 -3.35
CA SER A 160 10.68 13.25 -3.94
C SER A 160 9.51 14.23 -3.92
N GLY A 161 9.82 15.49 -4.20
CA GLY A 161 8.83 16.55 -4.22
C GLY A 161 7.73 16.38 -5.26
N VAL A 162 7.98 15.60 -6.29
CA VAL A 162 6.97 15.34 -7.34
C VAL A 162 5.73 14.68 -6.73
N HIS A 163 5.91 13.79 -5.76
CA HIS A 163 4.82 13.10 -5.09
C HIS A 163 4.08 13.97 -4.07
N ASN A 164 4.68 15.07 -3.63
CA ASN A 164 4.11 15.86 -2.51
C ASN A 164 2.69 16.35 -2.81
N VAL A 165 2.47 16.82 -4.03
CA VAL A 165 1.17 17.36 -4.42
C VAL A 165 0.10 16.27 -4.29
N TYR A 166 0.42 15.08 -4.76
CA TYR A 166 -0.52 13.95 -4.72
C TYR A 166 -0.79 13.53 -3.27
N TYR A 167 0.25 13.42 -2.44
CA TYR A 167 0.07 13.05 -1.03
C TYR A 167 -0.66 14.13 -0.25
N ARG A 168 -0.41 15.39 -0.56
CA ARG A 168 -1.19 16.47 0.04
C ARG A 168 -2.67 16.30 -0.29
N ASP A 169 -2.99 16.01 -1.55
CA ASP A 169 -4.37 15.79 -1.95
C ASP A 169 -5.00 14.60 -1.20
N LEU A 170 -4.25 13.51 -1.01
CA LEU A 170 -4.73 12.36 -0.24
C LEU A 170 -5.01 12.73 1.22
N ILE A 171 -4.13 13.51 1.83
CA ILE A 171 -4.33 13.95 3.22
C ILE A 171 -5.63 14.76 3.35
N HIS A 172 -5.89 15.64 2.39
CA HIS A 172 -7.14 16.41 2.37
C HIS A 172 -8.34 15.50 2.09
N GLN A 173 -8.21 14.58 1.14
CA GLN A 173 -9.27 13.61 0.80
C GLN A 173 -9.68 12.80 2.04
N HIS A 174 -8.71 12.41 2.85
CA HIS A 174 -8.98 11.63 4.06
C HIS A 174 -9.26 12.50 5.28
N GLN A 175 -9.32 13.82 5.11
CA GLN A 175 -9.64 14.78 6.17
C GLN A 175 -8.66 14.73 7.33
N LEU A 176 -7.37 14.55 7.00
CA LEU A 176 -6.30 14.41 8.00
C LEU A 176 -5.33 15.59 7.99
N GLN A 177 -5.69 16.70 7.36
CA GLN A 177 -4.81 17.88 7.28
C GLN A 177 -4.43 18.42 8.65
N ASN A 178 -5.31 18.27 9.64
CA ASN A 178 -5.02 18.71 11.01
C ASN A 178 -4.20 17.70 11.81
N ARG A 179 -3.99 16.51 11.25
CA ARG A 179 -3.23 15.44 11.90
C ARG A 179 -1.90 15.18 11.20
N CYS A 180 -1.66 15.77 10.02
CA CYS A 180 -0.40 15.62 9.30
C CYS A 180 0.49 16.84 9.58
N ALA A 181 1.67 16.59 10.12
CA ALA A 181 2.63 17.65 10.42
C ALA A 181 3.39 18.10 9.17
N SER A 182 3.79 17.15 8.31
CA SER A 182 4.57 17.50 7.12
C SER A 182 4.67 16.32 6.16
N ILE A 183 5.10 16.62 4.94
CA ILE A 183 5.58 15.64 3.97
C ILE A 183 7.02 16.00 3.68
N ARG A 184 7.94 15.08 3.94
CA ARG A 184 9.37 15.28 3.71
C ARG A 184 9.90 14.25 2.72
N ASN A 185 10.94 14.62 1.99
CA ASN A 185 11.44 13.83 0.86
C ASN A 185 12.88 13.40 1.07
N ILE A 186 13.19 12.20 0.58
CA ILE A 186 14.56 11.67 0.68
C ILE A 186 15.41 12.03 -0.54
N GLY A 187 14.83 12.69 -1.55
CA GLY A 187 15.58 13.18 -2.70
C GLY A 187 16.03 12.10 -3.67
N MET A 188 15.24 11.05 -3.82
CA MET A 188 15.54 9.96 -4.74
C MET A 188 14.65 10.03 -5.97
N HIS A 189 14.99 9.28 -7.00
CA HIS A 189 14.17 9.16 -8.21
C HIS A 189 13.71 7.72 -8.41
N LEU A 190 12.47 7.60 -8.88
CA LEU A 190 12.03 6.37 -9.52
C LEU A 190 12.53 6.39 -10.97
N PRO A 191 12.86 5.23 -11.57
CA PRO A 191 13.35 5.24 -12.95
C PRO A 191 12.23 5.62 -13.91
N ARG A 192 12.45 6.72 -14.63
CA ARG A 192 11.54 7.20 -15.67
C ARG A 192 12.29 8.16 -16.60
N PRO A 193 11.77 8.42 -17.81
CA PRO A 193 12.45 9.39 -18.69
C PRO A 193 12.63 10.74 -17.99
N GLY A 194 13.83 11.26 -18.03
CA GLY A 194 14.18 12.54 -17.41
C GLY A 194 14.71 12.44 -15.99
N SER A 195 14.77 11.24 -15.42
CA SER A 195 15.30 11.05 -14.06
C SER A 195 16.70 10.45 -14.02
N GLU A 196 17.35 10.33 -15.17
CA GLU A 196 18.58 9.55 -15.31
C GLU A 196 19.75 10.12 -14.52
N ASP A 197 19.79 11.44 -14.32
CA ASP A 197 20.92 12.11 -13.73
C ASP A 197 20.86 12.19 -12.19
N GLY A 198 19.78 11.78 -11.59
CA GLY A 198 19.64 11.88 -10.13
C GLY A 198 19.91 10.57 -9.42
N PRO A 199 19.98 10.62 -8.08
CA PRO A 199 20.16 9.37 -7.31
C PRO A 199 18.93 8.48 -7.43
N GLN A 200 19.16 7.20 -7.73
CA GLN A 200 18.11 6.26 -8.05
C GLN A 200 17.74 5.42 -6.82
N LEU A 201 16.47 5.41 -6.47
CA LEU A 201 15.96 4.68 -5.32
C LEU A 201 16.28 3.18 -5.42
N ARG A 202 16.15 2.60 -6.62
CA ARG A 202 16.42 1.18 -6.85
C ARG A 202 17.86 0.81 -6.47
N GLU A 203 18.83 1.62 -6.89
CA GLU A 203 20.24 1.38 -6.60
C GLU A 203 20.54 1.50 -5.13
N GLU A 204 19.96 2.49 -4.48
CA GLU A 204 20.16 2.73 -3.06
C GLU A 204 19.53 1.61 -2.20
N ARG A 205 18.39 1.10 -2.63
CA ARG A 205 17.76 -0.07 -1.99
C ARG A 205 18.69 -1.28 -2.07
N ASN A 206 19.24 -1.54 -3.26
CA ASN A 206 20.14 -2.69 -3.43
C ASN A 206 21.37 -2.58 -2.54
N LYS A 207 21.94 -1.37 -2.39
CA LYS A 207 23.06 -1.15 -1.47
C LYS A 207 22.66 -1.48 -0.04
N ALA A 208 21.53 -0.96 0.42
CA ALA A 208 21.06 -1.16 1.80
C ALA A 208 20.84 -2.64 2.09
N LEU A 209 20.19 -3.35 1.18
CA LEU A 209 19.91 -4.78 1.36
C LEU A 209 21.18 -5.63 1.34
N ALA A 210 22.25 -5.12 0.70
CA ALA A 210 23.57 -5.77 0.70
C ALA A 210 24.41 -5.37 1.91
N GLY A 211 23.85 -4.62 2.85
CA GLY A 211 24.58 -4.17 4.04
C GLY A 211 25.56 -3.04 3.78
N LYS A 212 25.45 -2.38 2.64
CA LYS A 212 26.32 -1.27 2.26
C LYS A 212 25.67 0.06 2.63
N LYS A 213 26.52 1.10 2.73
CA LYS A 213 26.02 2.45 2.97
C LYS A 213 25.06 2.87 1.85
N SER A 214 23.91 3.41 2.25
CA SER A 214 22.86 3.84 1.32
C SER A 214 22.48 5.28 1.61
N LEU A 215 22.54 6.13 0.59
CA LEU A 215 22.12 7.52 0.69
C LEU A 215 20.62 7.61 1.01
N ALA A 216 19.82 6.71 0.46
CA ALA A 216 18.38 6.71 0.76
C ALA A 216 18.10 6.44 2.23
N VAL A 217 18.84 5.50 2.84
CA VAL A 217 18.70 5.20 4.27
C VAL A 217 19.12 6.42 5.10
N ASP A 218 20.29 6.98 4.81
CA ASP A 218 20.78 8.14 5.56
C ASP A 218 19.80 9.31 5.47
N ASN A 219 19.34 9.62 4.27
CA ASN A 219 18.39 10.72 4.05
C ASN A 219 17.05 10.45 4.74
N ALA A 220 16.56 9.19 4.70
CA ALA A 220 15.29 8.83 5.32
C ALA A 220 15.35 9.03 6.84
N ILE A 221 16.42 8.58 7.48
CA ILE A 221 16.58 8.77 8.93
C ILE A 221 16.66 10.26 9.26
N GLU A 222 17.45 11.02 8.49
CA GLU A 222 17.57 12.46 8.70
C GLU A 222 16.23 13.18 8.55
N GLN A 223 15.51 12.90 7.47
CA GLN A 223 14.22 13.56 7.23
C GLN A 223 13.17 13.17 8.27
N ALA A 224 13.19 11.90 8.70
CA ALA A 224 12.30 11.47 9.78
C ALA A 224 12.62 12.22 11.09
N GLU A 225 13.90 12.35 11.45
CA GLU A 225 14.28 13.08 12.65
C GLU A 225 13.91 14.56 12.57
N LEU A 226 14.10 15.17 11.40
CA LEU A 226 13.70 16.58 11.21
C LEU A 226 12.17 16.73 11.31
N ALA A 227 11.41 15.74 10.86
CA ALA A 227 9.97 15.77 11.03
C ALA A 227 9.57 15.81 12.52
N LEU A 228 10.32 15.09 13.36
CA LEU A 228 10.08 15.10 14.81
C LEU A 228 10.51 16.44 15.43
N LEU A 229 11.72 16.89 15.09
CA LEU A 229 12.31 18.07 15.70
C LEU A 229 11.65 19.39 15.26
N ASP A 230 11.44 19.52 13.96
CA ASP A 230 11.05 20.81 13.39
C ASP A 230 9.55 20.90 13.12
N ASP A 231 8.91 19.79 12.74
CA ASP A 231 7.52 19.83 12.27
C ASP A 231 6.52 19.36 13.34
N GLY A 232 7.01 18.73 14.40
CA GLY A 232 6.15 18.29 15.48
C GLY A 232 5.47 16.94 15.24
N ALA A 233 6.05 16.11 14.38
CA ALA A 233 5.55 14.76 14.19
C ALA A 233 5.82 13.90 15.44
N GLU A 234 4.94 12.96 15.70
CA GLU A 234 5.06 11.99 16.79
C GLU A 234 5.02 10.55 16.26
N VAL A 235 4.65 10.39 15.00
CA VAL A 235 4.58 9.10 14.30
C VAL A 235 5.11 9.34 12.88
N ILE A 236 5.86 8.38 12.35
CA ILE A 236 6.35 8.44 10.97
C ILE A 236 5.55 7.46 10.11
N THR A 237 5.05 7.95 8.99
CA THR A 237 4.45 7.12 7.93
C THR A 237 5.27 7.25 6.67
N LEU A 238 5.07 6.34 5.72
CA LEU A 238 5.82 6.32 4.47
C LEU A 238 4.87 6.58 3.29
N GLY A 239 5.38 7.26 2.28
CA GLY A 239 4.57 7.64 1.12
C GLY A 239 4.44 6.53 0.10
N CYS A 240 5.24 6.61 -0.96
CA CYS A 240 5.23 5.62 -2.03
C CYS A 240 5.63 4.23 -1.53
N SER A 241 4.98 3.19 -2.04
CA SER A 241 5.36 1.81 -1.68
C SER A 241 6.82 1.49 -2.03
N GLY A 242 7.41 2.26 -2.94
CA GLY A 242 8.83 2.14 -3.25
C GLY A 242 9.75 2.43 -2.08
N VAL A 243 9.28 3.12 -1.04
CA VAL A 243 10.08 3.41 0.15
C VAL A 243 9.71 2.56 1.37
N PHE A 244 8.75 1.63 1.26
CA PHE A 244 8.31 0.85 2.44
C PHE A 244 9.44 0.01 3.04
N TRP A 245 10.41 -0.40 2.23
CA TRP A 245 11.58 -1.13 2.70
C TRP A 245 12.43 -0.32 3.69
N LEU A 246 12.27 1.01 3.70
CA LEU A 246 13.01 1.88 4.62
C LEU A 246 12.50 1.80 6.06
N ARG A 247 11.31 1.24 6.28
CA ARG A 247 10.70 1.22 7.62
C ARG A 247 11.65 0.72 8.71
N PRO A 248 12.25 -0.48 8.58
CA PRO A 248 13.14 -0.95 9.66
C PRO A 248 14.39 -0.10 9.81
N PHE A 249 14.91 0.46 8.72
CA PHE A 249 16.10 1.33 8.80
C PHE A 249 15.79 2.64 9.53
N ILE A 250 14.62 3.23 9.25
CA ILE A 250 14.20 4.46 9.95
C ILE A 250 13.97 4.16 11.43
N GLU A 251 13.28 3.08 11.72
CA GLU A 251 12.98 2.67 13.09
C GLU A 251 14.28 2.51 13.90
N ASP A 252 15.22 1.74 13.37
CA ASP A 252 16.52 1.51 14.03
C ASP A 252 17.33 2.80 14.14
N GLY A 253 17.34 3.60 13.07
CA GLY A 253 18.08 4.86 13.07
C GLY A 253 17.56 5.85 14.08
N LEU A 254 16.26 6.00 14.19
CA LEU A 254 15.64 6.89 15.18
C LEU A 254 15.87 6.37 16.60
N ALA A 255 15.73 5.07 16.82
CA ALA A 255 15.96 4.46 18.13
C ALA A 255 17.41 4.68 18.58
N SER A 256 18.38 4.55 17.68
CA SER A 256 19.79 4.76 18.00
C SER A 256 20.10 6.23 18.37
N ARG A 257 19.23 7.15 17.97
CA ARG A 257 19.33 8.57 18.32
C ARG A 257 18.50 8.94 19.53
N GLY A 258 17.87 7.94 20.19
CA GLY A 258 17.14 8.14 21.42
C GLY A 258 15.64 8.41 21.25
N TRP A 259 15.09 8.25 20.04
CA TRP A 259 13.68 8.49 19.78
C TRP A 259 12.85 7.22 19.99
N GLU A 260 11.74 7.34 20.70
CA GLU A 260 10.77 6.26 20.90
C GLU A 260 9.49 6.62 20.13
N VAL A 261 9.50 6.44 18.82
CA VAL A 261 8.37 6.79 17.95
C VAL A 261 8.01 5.63 17.03
N PRO A 262 6.72 5.41 16.77
CA PRO A 262 6.33 4.38 15.81
C PRO A 262 6.67 4.79 14.38
N VAL A 263 7.06 3.79 13.58
CA VAL A 263 7.27 3.96 12.14
C VAL A 263 6.39 2.94 11.44
N LEU A 264 5.50 3.40 10.57
CA LEU A 264 4.51 2.57 9.88
C LEU A 264 4.84 2.46 8.40
N GLU A 265 4.38 1.39 7.77
CA GLU A 265 4.36 1.27 6.31
C GLU A 265 3.00 0.74 5.87
N GLY A 266 2.67 0.95 4.62
CA GLY A 266 1.31 0.78 4.17
C GLY A 266 0.85 -0.65 3.95
N TYR A 267 1.76 -1.57 3.59
CA TYR A 267 1.34 -2.95 3.30
C TYR A 267 0.81 -3.64 4.56
N SER A 268 1.62 -3.66 5.63
CA SER A 268 1.20 -4.32 6.86
C SER A 268 0.00 -3.61 7.49
N ALA A 269 -0.02 -2.27 7.43
CA ALA A 269 -1.14 -1.51 7.97
C ALA A 269 -2.47 -1.86 7.27
N SER A 270 -2.46 -1.95 5.93
CA SER A 270 -3.69 -2.25 5.19
C SER A 270 -4.14 -3.70 5.35
N ILE A 271 -3.21 -4.65 5.41
CA ILE A 271 -3.54 -6.05 5.67
C ILE A 271 -4.19 -6.18 7.05
N THR A 272 -3.59 -5.56 8.06
CA THR A 272 -4.08 -5.65 9.43
C THR A 272 -5.41 -4.93 9.61
N LEU A 273 -5.60 -3.78 8.96
CA LEU A 273 -6.88 -3.07 9.01
C LEU A 273 -8.00 -3.92 8.38
N ALA A 274 -7.73 -4.61 7.28
CA ALA A 274 -8.72 -5.48 6.66
C ALA A 274 -9.13 -6.61 7.60
N LYS A 275 -8.15 -7.21 8.30
CA LYS A 275 -8.44 -8.24 9.30
C LYS A 275 -9.31 -7.68 10.42
N LEU A 276 -8.96 -6.48 10.92
CA LEU A 276 -9.72 -5.83 11.99
C LEU A 276 -11.17 -5.59 11.58
N MET A 277 -11.40 -5.11 10.35
CA MET A 277 -12.77 -4.89 9.86
C MET A 277 -13.57 -6.19 9.82
N LEU A 278 -12.94 -7.28 9.35
CA LEU A 278 -13.62 -8.59 9.31
C LEU A 278 -13.86 -9.13 10.71
N ASP A 279 -12.92 -8.97 11.62
CA ASP A 279 -13.07 -9.44 13.00
C ASP A 279 -14.21 -8.72 13.72
N LEU A 280 -14.36 -7.43 13.45
CA LEU A 280 -15.44 -6.62 14.02
C LEU A 280 -16.77 -6.80 13.28
N GLY A 281 -16.77 -7.45 12.12
CA GLY A 281 -17.97 -7.62 11.31
C GLY A 281 -18.50 -6.31 10.74
N ILE A 282 -17.59 -5.40 10.34
CA ILE A 282 -17.97 -4.07 9.84
C ILE A 282 -17.42 -3.85 8.43
N ASN A 283 -18.04 -2.94 7.72
CA ASN A 283 -17.60 -2.53 6.39
C ASN A 283 -17.85 -1.02 6.20
N ALA A 284 -17.43 -0.50 5.07
CA ALA A 284 -17.59 0.91 4.74
C ALA A 284 -19.07 1.31 4.75
N SER A 285 -19.34 2.54 5.16
CA SER A 285 -20.71 3.06 5.23
C SER A 285 -21.33 3.20 3.84
N GLY A 286 -22.58 2.72 3.70
CA GLY A 286 -23.33 2.90 2.46
C GLY A 286 -23.75 4.34 2.19
N LEU A 287 -23.60 5.22 3.15
CA LEU A 287 -23.85 6.65 2.94
C LEU A 287 -22.64 7.37 2.34
N THR A 288 -21.45 6.82 2.54
CA THR A 288 -20.20 7.36 1.99
C THR A 288 -19.81 6.66 0.70
N TYR A 289 -19.99 5.34 0.64
CA TYR A 289 -19.56 4.49 -0.46
C TYR A 289 -20.77 3.80 -1.07
N MET A 290 -21.47 4.55 -1.92
CA MET A 290 -22.77 4.15 -2.47
C MET A 290 -22.60 3.32 -3.74
N SER A 291 -22.36 2.03 -3.59
CA SER A 291 -22.24 1.14 -4.76
C SER A 291 -23.57 0.96 -5.50
N ASP A 292 -24.68 1.01 -4.76
CA ASP A 292 -26.06 1.05 -5.31
C ASP A 292 -26.80 2.12 -4.54
N LEU A 293 -27.92 2.59 -5.09
CA LEU A 293 -28.74 3.54 -4.38
C LEU A 293 -29.24 2.94 -3.07
N PRO A 294 -28.91 3.53 -1.93
CA PRO A 294 -29.43 3.02 -0.65
C PRO A 294 -30.93 3.28 -0.53
N GLN A 295 -31.59 2.49 0.29
CA GLN A 295 -33.02 2.67 0.54
C GLN A 295 -33.33 3.99 1.22
N ARG A 296 -32.37 4.52 1.96
CA ARG A 296 -32.51 5.81 2.63
C ARG A 296 -31.28 6.66 2.39
N LEU A 297 -31.53 7.93 2.05
CA LEU A 297 -30.49 8.95 1.87
C LEU A 297 -30.87 10.18 2.68
N PRO A 298 -29.89 10.87 3.26
CA PRO A 298 -30.15 12.16 3.90
C PRO A 298 -30.64 13.19 2.85
N ASN A 299 -31.49 14.10 3.27
CA ASN A 299 -31.98 15.16 2.38
C ASN A 299 -30.97 16.30 2.21
N ARG A 300 -29.90 16.32 3.00
CA ARG A 300 -28.88 17.37 2.94
C ARG A 300 -27.53 16.83 3.36
N ILE A 301 -26.50 17.53 2.94
CA ILE A 301 -25.12 17.28 3.36
C ILE A 301 -24.66 18.51 4.14
N LEU A 302 -24.11 18.28 5.33
CA LEU A 302 -23.50 19.34 6.13
C LEU A 302 -21.98 19.25 5.95
N ILE A 303 -21.32 20.42 5.84
CA ILE A 303 -19.88 20.52 5.62
C ILE A 303 -19.25 21.23 6.81
#